data_ae00a48a3aa441481de1316a23a1ec77
#
_entry.id   ae00a48a3aa441481de1316a23a1ec77
#
_cell.length_a   1.000
_cell.length_b   1.000
_cell.length_c   1.000
_cell.angle_alpha   90.00
_cell.angle_beta   90.00
_cell.angle_gamma   90.00
#
_symmetry.space_group_name_H-M   'P 1'
#
loop_
_entity.id
_entity.type
_entity.pdbx_description
1 polymer ?
#
loop_
_entity_poly.entity_id
_entity_poly.type
_entity_poly.pdbx_seq_one_letter_code
_entity_poly.pdbx_strand_id
1 'polypeptide(L)'
;MPLQKMLLLKHAPTVTTTPEFLNLGSQAYADTYEEMRSLVQAESFADQIWLLEHPPVFTLGTAADPTHVLNPGKIPVVQTDRGGEVTFHGPGQLVIYFLLD
;
A
#
# COMPACT_ATOMS: atom_id res chain seq x y z
N MET A 1 -15.80 7.90 -4.62
CA MET A 1 -14.46 7.32 -4.79
C MET A 1 -14.17 6.36 -3.65
N PRO A 2 -13.89 5.09 -3.95
CA PRO A 2 -13.53 4.15 -2.89
C PRO A 2 -12.25 4.58 -2.17
N LEU A 3 -12.20 4.36 -0.88
CA LEU A 3 -11.04 4.66 -0.03
C LEU A 3 -10.42 3.35 0.43
N GLN A 4 -9.13 3.18 0.13
CA GLN A 4 -8.33 2.07 0.61
C GLN A 4 -7.36 2.58 1.68
N LYS A 5 -7.42 2.02 2.87
CA LYS A 5 -6.57 2.43 3.99
C LYS A 5 -5.69 1.26 4.40
N MET A 6 -4.38 1.52 4.47
CA MET A 6 -3.40 0.54 4.91
C MET A 6 -2.52 1.16 6.00
N LEU A 7 -2.31 0.43 7.08
CA LEU A 7 -1.52 0.89 8.22
C LEU A 7 -0.28 0.03 8.37
N LEU A 8 0.89 0.66 8.33
CA LEU A 8 2.17 0.01 8.57
C LEU A 8 2.82 0.62 9.82
N LEU A 9 2.98 -0.21 10.85
CA LEU A 9 3.56 0.22 12.11
C LEU A 9 4.85 -0.55 12.38
N LYS A 10 5.93 0.18 12.63
CA LYS A 10 7.19 -0.39 13.11
C LYS A 10 7.18 -0.52 14.63
N HIS A 11 6.65 0.49 15.29
CA HIS A 11 6.54 0.55 16.75
C HIS A 11 5.15 1.04 17.14
N ALA A 12 4.77 0.85 18.42
CA ALA A 12 3.59 1.50 18.94
C ALA A 12 3.79 3.02 18.83
N PRO A 13 2.83 3.75 18.24
CA PRO A 13 3.04 5.18 18.00
C PRO A 13 3.14 5.97 19.30
N THR A 14 4.18 6.80 19.39
CA THR A 14 4.32 7.82 20.43
C THR A 14 4.09 9.14 19.71
N VAL A 15 2.93 9.73 19.90
CA VAL A 15 2.53 10.91 19.14
C VAL A 15 3.20 12.14 19.75
N THR A 16 4.36 12.52 19.23
CA THR A 16 5.08 13.73 19.63
C THR A 16 5.17 14.74 18.50
N THR A 17 4.93 14.34 17.25
CA THR A 17 5.06 15.19 16.08
C THR A 17 3.93 14.91 15.09
N THR A 18 3.60 15.95 14.30
CA THR A 18 2.64 15.81 13.20
C THR A 18 3.28 15.04 12.06
N PRO A 19 2.61 14.00 11.53
CA PRO A 19 3.10 13.29 10.35
C PRO A 19 3.20 14.21 9.14
N GLU A 20 4.14 13.92 8.25
CA GLU A 20 4.24 14.58 6.96
C GLU A 20 3.24 13.94 5.99
N PHE A 21 2.45 14.78 5.30
CA PHE A 21 1.51 14.32 4.28
C PHE A 21 2.13 14.48 2.90
N LEU A 22 2.16 13.39 2.14
CA LEU A 22 2.71 13.38 0.78
C LEU A 22 1.64 12.96 -0.20
N ASN A 23 1.33 13.84 -1.16
CA ASN A 23 0.44 13.52 -2.27
C ASN A 23 1.31 13.08 -3.44
N LEU A 24 1.29 11.79 -3.74
CA LEU A 24 2.21 11.19 -4.70
C LEU A 24 1.57 10.95 -6.08
N GLY A 25 0.29 11.26 -6.24
CA GLY A 25 -0.39 11.06 -7.51
C GLY A 25 -0.54 9.58 -7.87
N SER A 26 -0.34 9.25 -9.13
CA SER A 26 -0.41 7.87 -9.59
C SER A 26 0.96 7.21 -9.47
N GLN A 27 1.03 6.11 -8.73
CA GLN A 27 2.28 5.37 -8.47
C GLN A 27 2.06 3.88 -8.69
N ALA A 28 2.99 3.24 -9.41
CA ALA A 28 2.95 1.79 -9.58
C ALA A 28 3.00 1.11 -8.21
N TYR A 29 2.17 0.09 -8.03
CA TYR A 29 2.07 -0.61 -6.75
C TYR A 29 3.41 -1.19 -6.30
N ALA A 30 4.12 -1.90 -7.20
CA ALA A 30 5.39 -2.54 -6.87
C ALA A 30 6.44 -1.53 -6.40
N ASP A 31 6.54 -0.38 -7.08
CA ASP A 31 7.50 0.66 -6.72
C ASP A 31 7.14 1.28 -5.36
N THR A 32 5.86 1.54 -5.14
CA THR A 32 5.37 2.09 -3.87
C THR A 32 5.67 1.13 -2.72
N TYR A 33 5.40 -0.15 -2.92
CA TYR A 33 5.65 -1.17 -1.92
C TYR A 33 7.14 -1.24 -1.54
N GLU A 34 8.04 -1.20 -2.54
CA GLU A 34 9.48 -1.21 -2.29
C GLU A 34 9.93 0.03 -1.52
N GLU A 35 9.42 1.20 -1.86
CA GLU A 35 9.75 2.44 -1.13
C GLU A 35 9.27 2.38 0.31
N MET A 36 8.04 1.91 0.55
CA MET A 36 7.52 1.75 1.90
C MET A 36 8.35 0.76 2.70
N ARG A 37 8.71 -0.36 2.08
CA ARG A 37 9.52 -1.39 2.72
C ARG A 37 10.89 -0.86 3.13
N SER A 38 11.54 -0.13 2.24
CA SER A 38 12.85 0.49 2.53
C SER A 38 12.75 1.48 3.69
N LEU A 39 11.69 2.30 3.70
CA LEU A 39 11.48 3.27 4.77
C LEU A 39 11.27 2.58 6.12
N VAL A 40 10.39 1.58 6.15
CA VAL A 40 10.05 0.86 7.39
C VAL A 40 11.23 0.08 7.93
N GLN A 41 12.13 -0.39 7.06
CA GLN A 41 13.34 -1.11 7.46
C GLN A 41 14.45 -0.18 7.95
N ALA A 42 14.34 1.13 7.73
CA ALA A 42 15.29 2.07 8.27
C ALA A 42 15.26 2.05 9.81
N GLU A 43 16.40 2.37 10.44
CA GLU A 43 16.52 2.38 11.89
C GLU A 43 15.52 3.34 12.53
N SER A 44 15.34 4.49 11.91
CA SER A 44 14.29 5.44 12.28
C SER A 44 13.87 6.23 11.06
N PHE A 45 12.63 6.74 11.06
CA PHE A 45 12.11 7.59 10.00
C PHE A 45 11.07 8.54 10.56
N ALA A 46 10.86 9.67 9.86
CA ALA A 46 9.78 10.58 10.20
C ALA A 46 8.44 9.96 9.79
N ASP A 47 7.42 10.13 10.65
CA ASP A 47 6.09 9.64 10.33
C ASP A 47 5.56 10.28 9.05
N GLN A 48 4.98 9.47 8.18
CA GLN A 48 4.47 9.93 6.89
C GLN A 48 3.11 9.32 6.60
N ILE A 49 2.28 10.08 5.91
CA ILE A 49 1.00 9.60 5.39
C ILE A 49 1.03 9.87 3.89
N TRP A 50 0.93 8.80 3.10
CA TRP A 50 0.98 8.88 1.65
C TRP A 50 -0.43 8.78 1.07
N LEU A 51 -0.76 9.73 0.20
CA LEU A 51 -2.02 9.79 -0.53
C LEU A 51 -1.71 9.55 -2.01
N LEU A 52 -2.28 8.52 -2.59
CA LEU A 52 -1.97 8.20 -3.98
C LEU A 52 -3.05 7.33 -4.63
N GLU A 53 -2.89 7.09 -5.91
CA GLU A 53 -3.66 6.10 -6.66
C GLU A 53 -2.68 5.15 -7.32
N HIS A 54 -3.12 3.95 -7.57
CA HIS A 54 -2.36 2.97 -8.33
C HIS A 54 -2.95 2.78 -9.72
N PRO A 55 -2.12 2.58 -10.76
CA PRO A 55 -2.60 1.97 -11.99
C PRO A 55 -3.25 0.61 -11.68
N PRO A 56 -4.07 0.07 -12.59
CA PRO A 56 -4.75 -1.20 -12.31
C PRO A 56 -3.78 -2.29 -11.85
N VAL A 57 -4.10 -2.92 -10.73
CA VAL A 57 -3.30 -4.00 -10.14
C VAL A 57 -4.18 -4.89 -9.27
N PHE A 58 -3.97 -6.20 -9.34
CA PHE A 58 -4.51 -7.14 -8.36
C PHE A 58 -3.43 -7.48 -7.35
N THR A 59 -3.75 -7.36 -6.06
CA THR A 59 -2.85 -7.77 -4.99
C THR A 59 -3.41 -9.00 -4.30
N LEU A 60 -2.54 -9.99 -4.05
CA LEU A 60 -2.91 -11.22 -3.37
C LEU A 60 -2.40 -11.14 -1.93
N GLY A 61 -3.30 -11.20 -0.96
CA GLY A 61 -2.92 -11.36 0.43
C GLY A 61 -2.50 -12.79 0.74
N THR A 62 -2.02 -13.05 1.95
CA THR A 62 -1.52 -14.37 2.35
C THR A 62 -2.61 -15.44 2.35
N ALA A 63 -3.88 -15.06 2.50
CA ALA A 63 -5.02 -15.98 2.46
C ALA A 63 -5.62 -16.12 1.05
N ALA A 64 -5.10 -15.40 0.06
CA ALA A 64 -5.69 -15.40 -1.27
C ALA A 64 -5.35 -16.67 -2.04
N ASP A 65 -6.34 -17.15 -2.79
CA ASP A 65 -6.15 -18.21 -3.76
C ASP A 65 -5.92 -17.56 -5.14
N PRO A 66 -4.76 -17.76 -5.77
CA PRO A 66 -4.48 -17.15 -7.08
C PRO A 66 -5.51 -17.51 -8.15
N THR A 67 -6.21 -18.64 -8.01
CA THR A 67 -7.25 -19.02 -8.96
C THR A 67 -8.47 -18.12 -8.91
N HIS A 68 -8.63 -17.31 -7.87
CA HIS A 68 -9.72 -16.35 -7.78
C HIS A 68 -9.52 -15.13 -8.69
N VAL A 69 -8.32 -14.93 -9.24
CA VAL A 69 -8.08 -13.92 -10.26
C VAL A 69 -8.25 -14.57 -11.62
N LEU A 70 -9.45 -14.45 -12.18
CA LEU A 70 -9.77 -15.02 -13.49
C LEU A 70 -9.58 -13.95 -14.56
N ASN A 71 -8.82 -14.28 -15.61
CA ASN A 71 -8.64 -13.41 -16.77
C ASN A 71 -8.17 -11.99 -16.41
N PRO A 72 -7.06 -11.84 -15.68
CA PRO A 72 -6.57 -10.50 -15.35
C PRO A 72 -6.13 -9.70 -16.58
N GLY A 73 -5.94 -10.33 -17.73
CA GLY A 73 -5.47 -9.68 -18.95
C GLY A 73 -4.05 -9.16 -18.76
N LYS A 74 -3.86 -7.86 -19.05
CA LYS A 74 -2.56 -7.21 -18.89
C LYS A 74 -2.38 -6.57 -17.50
N ILE A 75 -3.36 -6.72 -16.62
CA ILE A 75 -3.29 -6.16 -15.28
C ILE A 75 -2.33 -6.97 -14.44
N PRO A 76 -1.30 -6.36 -13.82
CA PRO A 76 -0.37 -7.09 -12.97
C PRO A 76 -1.08 -7.75 -11.79
N VAL A 77 -0.59 -8.91 -11.40
CA VAL A 77 -1.02 -9.63 -10.21
C VAL A 77 0.17 -9.75 -9.29
N VAL A 78 0.10 -9.17 -8.11
CA VAL A 78 1.23 -9.06 -7.20
C VAL A 78 0.92 -9.78 -5.89
N GLN A 79 1.79 -10.73 -5.51
CA GLN A 79 1.71 -11.39 -4.21
C GLN A 79 2.28 -10.45 -3.15
N THR A 80 1.55 -10.28 -2.05
CA THR A 80 1.96 -9.44 -0.94
C THR A 80 2.01 -10.25 0.35
N ASP A 81 2.60 -9.67 1.38
CA ASP A 81 2.66 -10.26 2.72
C ASP A 81 1.56 -9.75 3.66
N ARG A 82 0.65 -8.89 3.16
CA ARG A 82 -0.51 -8.47 3.96
C ARG A 82 -1.49 -9.64 4.14
N GLY A 83 -2.28 -9.59 5.19
CA GLY A 83 -3.36 -10.55 5.37
C GLY A 83 -4.49 -10.30 4.36
N GLY A 84 -5.37 -11.29 4.20
CA GLY A 84 -6.59 -11.16 3.42
C GLY A 84 -6.52 -11.79 2.04
N GLU A 85 -7.54 -11.48 1.25
CA GLU A 85 -7.84 -12.09 -0.03
C GLU A 85 -7.28 -11.26 -1.19
N VAL A 86 -7.82 -11.51 -2.39
CA VAL A 86 -7.52 -10.73 -3.59
C VAL A 86 -8.15 -9.35 -3.47
N THR A 87 -7.38 -8.31 -3.80
CA THR A 87 -7.88 -6.93 -3.85
C THR A 87 -7.50 -6.30 -5.18
N PHE A 88 -8.43 -5.57 -5.77
CA PHE A 88 -8.17 -4.77 -6.97
C PHE A 88 -7.95 -3.31 -6.59
N HIS A 89 -6.92 -2.69 -7.15
CA HIS A 89 -6.69 -1.26 -7.07
C HIS A 89 -6.67 -0.68 -8.48
N GLY A 90 -7.18 0.52 -8.65
CA GLY A 90 -7.19 1.16 -9.95
C GLY A 90 -7.44 2.66 -9.87
N PRO A 91 -7.41 3.35 -11.02
CA PRO A 91 -7.68 4.78 -11.09
C PRO A 91 -9.04 5.12 -10.50
N GLY A 92 -9.12 6.25 -9.81
CA GLY A 92 -10.33 6.68 -9.10
C GLY A 92 -10.45 6.13 -7.68
N GLN A 93 -9.55 5.25 -7.28
CA GLN A 93 -9.51 4.72 -5.92
C GLN A 93 -8.39 5.41 -5.15
N LEU A 94 -8.74 6.20 -4.16
CA LEU A 94 -7.76 6.84 -3.28
C LEU A 94 -7.20 5.81 -2.32
N VAL A 95 -5.87 5.73 -2.27
CA VAL A 95 -5.15 4.84 -1.36
C VAL A 95 -4.39 5.72 -0.36
N ILE A 96 -4.50 5.37 0.91
CA ILE A 96 -3.79 6.07 1.98
C ILE A 96 -2.90 5.07 2.70
N TYR A 97 -1.60 5.34 2.71
CA TYR A 97 -0.64 4.55 3.47
C TYR A 97 -0.17 5.35 4.68
N PHE A 98 -0.23 4.73 5.85
CA PHE A 98 0.25 5.31 7.11
C PHE A 98 1.58 4.65 7.45
N LEU A 99 2.66 5.42 7.40
CA LEU A 99 4.00 4.94 7.73
C LEU A 99 4.43 5.64 9.02
N LEU A 100 4.30 4.93 10.12
CA LEU A 100 4.50 5.48 11.45
C LEU A 100 5.64 4.72 12.15
N ASP A 101 6.58 5.49 12.70
CA ASP A 101 7.70 4.91 13.43
C ASP A 101 7.37 4.67 14.90
#